data_fef0d7efc0ad5aebd827ab32f80ea688
#
_entry.id   fef0d7efc0ad5aebd827ab32f80ea688
#
_cell.length_a   1.000
_cell.length_b   1.000
_cell.length_c   1.000
_cell.angle_alpha   90.00
_cell.angle_beta   90.00
_cell.angle_gamma   90.00
#
_symmetry.space_group_name_H-M   'P 1'
#
loop_
_entity.id
_entity.type
_entity.pdbx_description
1 polymer ?
#
loop_
_entity_poly.entity_id
_entity_poly.type
_entity_poly.pdbx_seq_one_letter_code
_entity_poly.pdbx_strand_id
1 'polypeptide(L)'
;MKSIIILGSTGSIGTNTLDIVRRFPDEFRVVGLTAGNNIDKLETQIRQFKPKAVAVSTESSAALLRNRCIDLPVQIMAGEEGITQVASELDAELVISAIVGAAGLVPTLSAIRSGKHIALANKEPMVMAGKLMQDEARKHGVRIVPVDSEHSAIFQSLEGHRIEDVRRLILTASGGALWTLPLEQLLNVTPERALQHPNWKMGSKITIDSATLMNKGLEVVEARWLFNIPESDIDVLIHRESIIHSLVEYKDRSMIAQLGLPDMRTPISYAMRHPARMALDLPSLDLTEIGQLTFCKPDHDRFPCLNLGYESLRIGGTMPAAMNAANEIAVEAFLNHGLRFSEIPQVIRSTMEAHASREIACLDDALEVDRWAREKAESLVHALSR
;
A
#
# COMPACT_ATOMS: atom_id res chain seq x y z
N MET A 1 -13.93 13.63 19.32
CA MET A 1 -14.05 13.53 17.84
C MET A 1 -12.62 13.64 17.28
N LYS A 2 -12.09 12.57 16.70
CA LYS A 2 -10.73 12.51 16.16
C LYS A 2 -10.68 13.25 14.82
N SER A 3 -9.75 14.20 14.67
CA SER A 3 -9.51 14.93 13.41
C SER A 3 -8.64 14.09 12.51
N ILE A 4 -9.06 13.90 11.24
CA ILE A 4 -8.35 13.06 10.26
C ILE A 4 -8.09 13.81 8.96
N ILE A 5 -6.98 13.43 8.31
CA ILE A 5 -6.62 13.78 6.94
C ILE A 5 -6.63 12.51 6.11
N ILE A 6 -7.11 12.59 4.87
CA ILE A 6 -7.10 11.44 3.95
C ILE A 6 -6.29 11.82 2.71
N LEU A 7 -5.12 11.24 2.57
CA LEU A 7 -4.28 11.35 1.39
C LEU A 7 -4.76 10.32 0.36
N GLY A 8 -5.22 10.76 -0.81
CA GLY A 8 -5.80 9.89 -1.83
C GLY A 8 -7.28 9.55 -1.60
N SER A 9 -8.09 10.55 -1.20
CA SER A 9 -9.50 10.37 -0.78
C SER A 9 -10.43 9.81 -1.86
N THR A 10 -10.12 10.00 -3.13
CA THR A 10 -10.94 9.53 -4.26
C THR A 10 -10.65 8.09 -4.68
N GLY A 11 -9.56 7.49 -4.17
CA GLY A 11 -9.21 6.09 -4.37
C GLY A 11 -10.10 5.12 -3.57
N SER A 12 -9.83 3.81 -3.69
CA SER A 12 -10.58 2.77 -2.99
C SER A 12 -10.51 2.92 -1.47
N ILE A 13 -9.31 3.04 -0.91
CA ILE A 13 -9.10 3.20 0.53
C ILE A 13 -9.74 4.49 1.05
N GLY A 14 -9.50 5.63 0.36
CA GLY A 14 -10.07 6.91 0.75
C GLY A 14 -11.59 6.89 0.77
N THR A 15 -12.22 6.23 -0.21
CA THR A 15 -13.68 6.10 -0.28
C THR A 15 -14.23 5.24 0.85
N ASN A 16 -13.58 4.11 1.15
CA ASN A 16 -13.96 3.26 2.28
C ASN A 16 -13.76 3.97 3.63
N THR A 17 -12.70 4.76 3.76
CA THR A 17 -12.48 5.62 4.94
C THR A 17 -13.63 6.61 5.12
N LEU A 18 -14.03 7.29 4.05
CA LEU A 18 -15.16 8.25 4.09
C LEU A 18 -16.50 7.56 4.34
N ASP A 19 -16.70 6.31 3.90
CA ASP A 19 -17.88 5.51 4.28
C ASP A 19 -17.93 5.26 5.79
N ILE A 20 -16.79 4.93 6.40
CA ILE A 20 -16.66 4.76 7.86
C ILE A 20 -16.99 6.10 8.57
N VAL A 21 -16.38 7.20 8.13
CA VAL A 21 -16.62 8.53 8.72
C VAL A 21 -18.12 8.90 8.68
N ARG A 22 -18.79 8.61 7.55
CA ARG A 22 -20.23 8.87 7.39
C ARG A 22 -21.09 8.06 8.37
N ARG A 23 -20.68 6.83 8.69
CA ARG A 23 -21.38 5.95 9.65
C ARG A 23 -21.14 6.33 11.10
N PHE A 24 -20.01 6.99 11.39
CA PHE A 24 -19.59 7.38 12.74
C PHE A 24 -19.27 8.88 12.83
N PRO A 25 -20.25 9.77 12.54
CA PRO A 25 -20.02 11.21 12.43
C PRO A 25 -19.61 11.88 13.74
N ASP A 26 -19.95 11.28 14.89
CA ASP A 26 -19.57 11.79 16.20
C ASP A 26 -18.15 11.38 16.63
N GLU A 27 -17.55 10.41 15.94
CA GLU A 27 -16.21 9.92 16.25
C GLU A 27 -15.11 10.60 15.43
N PHE A 28 -15.39 10.94 14.16
CA PHE A 28 -14.39 11.44 13.22
C PHE A 28 -14.82 12.73 12.52
N ARG A 29 -13.85 13.61 12.32
CA ARG A 29 -13.98 14.82 11.52
C ARG A 29 -12.89 14.88 10.46
N VAL A 30 -13.27 14.96 9.20
CA VAL A 30 -12.34 15.18 8.10
C VAL A 30 -11.91 16.64 8.07
N VAL A 31 -10.62 16.91 8.20
CA VAL A 31 -10.06 18.27 8.14
C VAL A 31 -9.27 18.51 6.86
N GLY A 32 -8.78 17.48 6.19
CA GLY A 32 -8.04 17.59 4.94
C GLY A 32 -8.29 16.40 4.01
N LEU A 33 -8.35 16.67 2.71
CA LEU A 33 -8.46 15.66 1.66
C LEU A 33 -7.44 15.94 0.57
N THR A 34 -6.86 14.88 -0.01
CA THR A 34 -6.11 15.03 -1.26
C THR A 34 -6.60 14.07 -2.32
N ALA A 35 -6.47 14.47 -3.58
CA ALA A 35 -6.80 13.63 -4.72
C ALA A 35 -5.83 13.87 -5.89
N GLY A 36 -5.76 12.93 -6.82
CA GLY A 36 -5.11 13.14 -8.11
C GLY A 36 -5.97 14.03 -9.01
N ASN A 37 -6.48 13.45 -10.10
CA ASN A 37 -7.21 14.19 -11.12
C ASN A 37 -8.75 14.03 -11.05
N ASN A 38 -9.27 13.23 -10.12
CA ASN A 38 -10.72 13.00 -10.02
C ASN A 38 -11.40 14.12 -9.20
N ILE A 39 -11.52 15.29 -9.83
CA ILE A 39 -12.09 16.48 -9.19
C ILE A 39 -13.60 16.37 -8.96
N ASP A 40 -14.34 15.64 -9.81
CA ASP A 40 -15.79 15.45 -9.64
C ASP A 40 -16.12 14.75 -8.34
N LYS A 41 -15.39 13.67 -8.07
CA LYS A 41 -15.53 12.92 -6.82
C LYS A 41 -15.04 13.73 -5.62
N LEU A 42 -13.94 14.48 -5.77
CA LEU A 42 -13.40 15.32 -4.70
C LEU A 42 -14.38 16.46 -4.36
N GLU A 43 -15.00 17.13 -5.33
CA GLU A 43 -16.04 18.15 -5.10
C GLU A 43 -17.19 17.57 -4.26
N THR A 44 -17.69 16.39 -4.64
CA THR A 44 -18.75 15.69 -3.88
C THR A 44 -18.31 15.46 -2.42
N GLN A 45 -17.06 15.04 -2.20
CA GLN A 45 -16.49 14.82 -0.87
C GLN A 45 -16.36 16.13 -0.08
N ILE A 46 -15.92 17.22 -0.73
CA ILE A 46 -15.83 18.57 -0.10
C ILE A 46 -17.21 19.03 0.39
N ARG A 47 -18.23 18.94 -0.46
CA ARG A 47 -19.60 19.33 -0.09
C ARG A 47 -20.16 18.51 1.06
N GLN A 48 -19.86 17.22 1.10
CA GLN A 48 -20.34 16.29 2.13
C GLN A 48 -19.61 16.45 3.46
N PHE A 49 -18.27 16.46 3.45
CA PHE A 49 -17.45 16.38 4.67
C PHE A 49 -16.88 17.72 5.14
N LYS A 50 -16.99 18.78 4.31
CA LYS A 50 -16.60 20.16 4.61
C LYS A 50 -15.20 20.28 5.23
N PRO A 51 -14.13 19.74 4.57
CA PRO A 51 -12.77 19.85 5.07
C PRO A 51 -12.32 21.31 5.09
N LYS A 52 -11.31 21.63 5.92
CA LYS A 52 -10.69 22.97 5.96
C LYS A 52 -9.86 23.25 4.71
N ALA A 53 -9.15 22.23 4.23
CA ALA A 53 -8.30 22.34 3.04
C ALA A 53 -8.29 21.04 2.23
N VAL A 54 -8.04 21.19 0.93
CA VAL A 54 -7.84 20.09 0.01
C VAL A 54 -6.67 20.38 -0.93
N ALA A 55 -6.04 19.31 -1.47
CA ALA A 55 -5.04 19.45 -2.51
C ALA A 55 -5.28 18.47 -3.65
N VAL A 56 -4.93 18.89 -4.87
CA VAL A 56 -4.98 18.08 -6.10
C VAL A 56 -3.61 18.08 -6.78
N SER A 57 -3.37 17.12 -7.67
CA SER A 57 -2.04 16.93 -8.26
C SER A 57 -1.59 18.06 -9.20
N THR A 58 -2.50 18.83 -9.80
CA THR A 58 -2.14 19.87 -10.79
C THR A 58 -2.82 21.20 -10.50
N GLU A 59 -2.17 22.30 -10.88
CA GLU A 59 -2.76 23.65 -10.76
C GLU A 59 -4.01 23.83 -11.63
N SER A 60 -4.06 23.18 -12.80
CA SER A 60 -5.24 23.20 -13.66
C SER A 60 -6.47 22.58 -12.97
N SER A 61 -6.27 21.45 -12.29
CA SER A 61 -7.33 20.79 -11.50
C SER A 61 -7.74 21.66 -10.32
N ALA A 62 -6.79 22.32 -9.64
CA ALA A 62 -7.07 23.21 -8.52
C ALA A 62 -7.87 24.45 -8.95
N ALA A 63 -7.50 25.08 -10.07
CA ALA A 63 -8.23 26.23 -10.62
C ALA A 63 -9.69 25.87 -10.96
N LEU A 64 -9.90 24.71 -11.60
CA LEU A 64 -11.25 24.23 -11.89
C LEU A 64 -12.05 23.94 -10.62
N LEU A 65 -11.43 23.32 -9.63
CA LEU A 65 -12.08 23.01 -8.35
C LEU A 65 -12.41 24.27 -7.53
N ARG A 66 -11.54 25.31 -7.54
CA ARG A 66 -11.82 26.61 -6.91
C ARG A 66 -13.07 27.27 -7.48
N ASN A 67 -13.23 27.23 -8.81
CA ASN A 67 -14.44 27.77 -9.46
C ASN A 67 -15.71 27.00 -9.09
N ARG A 68 -15.61 25.66 -8.97
CA ARG A 68 -16.76 24.82 -8.59
C ARG A 68 -17.14 24.92 -7.12
N CYS A 69 -16.18 25.21 -6.26
CA CYS A 69 -16.37 25.30 -4.80
C CYS A 69 -16.34 26.75 -4.27
N ILE A 70 -16.59 27.75 -5.13
CA ILE A 70 -16.53 29.17 -4.77
C ILE A 70 -17.49 29.53 -3.63
N ASP A 71 -18.54 28.75 -3.44
CA ASP A 71 -19.55 28.86 -2.40
C ASP A 71 -19.12 28.24 -1.05
N LEU A 72 -17.97 27.59 -0.99
CA LEU A 72 -17.51 26.84 0.19
C LEU A 72 -16.25 27.46 0.81
N PRO A 73 -16.16 27.52 2.14
CA PRO A 73 -14.98 28.04 2.85
C PRO A 73 -13.87 26.99 2.93
N VAL A 74 -13.39 26.49 1.79
CA VAL A 74 -12.34 25.47 1.69
C VAL A 74 -11.11 26.03 0.98
N GLN A 75 -9.94 25.83 1.57
CA GLN A 75 -8.67 26.15 0.90
C GLN A 75 -8.33 25.07 -0.11
N ILE A 76 -8.04 25.46 -1.35
CA ILE A 76 -7.71 24.52 -2.44
C ILE A 76 -6.28 24.77 -2.93
N MET A 77 -5.43 23.78 -2.74
CA MET A 77 -4.00 23.77 -3.06
C MET A 77 -3.71 22.80 -4.20
N ALA A 78 -2.51 22.90 -4.78
CA ALA A 78 -2.09 22.08 -5.90
C ALA A 78 -0.67 21.57 -5.77
N GLY A 79 -0.37 20.51 -6.52
CA GLY A 79 0.97 19.95 -6.63
C GLY A 79 1.43 19.20 -5.38
N GLU A 80 2.65 18.72 -5.43
CA GLU A 80 3.28 17.98 -4.32
C GLU A 80 3.40 18.85 -3.06
N GLU A 81 3.72 20.12 -3.21
CA GLU A 81 3.78 21.08 -2.11
C GLU A 81 2.42 21.22 -1.41
N GLY A 82 1.33 21.43 -2.17
CA GLY A 82 -0.02 21.53 -1.61
C GLY A 82 -0.47 20.24 -0.93
N ILE A 83 -0.17 19.07 -1.49
CA ILE A 83 -0.45 17.78 -0.86
C ILE A 83 0.32 17.64 0.46
N THR A 84 1.58 18.05 0.47
CA THR A 84 2.45 18.00 1.66
C THR A 84 1.96 18.97 2.74
N GLN A 85 1.54 20.17 2.37
CA GLN A 85 0.94 21.14 3.30
C GLN A 85 -0.35 20.61 3.95
N VAL A 86 -1.26 20.01 3.16
CA VAL A 86 -2.44 19.33 3.72
C VAL A 86 -2.06 18.27 4.72
N ALA A 87 -1.04 17.46 4.41
CA ALA A 87 -0.59 16.36 5.26
C ALA A 87 0.03 16.84 6.58
N SER A 88 0.76 17.96 6.57
CA SER A 88 1.61 18.38 7.68
C SER A 88 1.07 19.57 8.48
N GLU A 89 0.43 20.57 7.85
CA GLU A 89 0.09 21.83 8.50
C GLU A 89 -1.29 21.86 9.17
N LEU A 90 -2.22 21.03 8.72
CA LEU A 90 -3.54 20.94 9.33
C LEU A 90 -3.47 20.28 10.71
N ASP A 91 -4.28 20.79 11.65
CA ASP A 91 -4.44 20.20 12.98
C ASP A 91 -5.27 18.91 12.87
N ALA A 92 -4.58 17.78 12.86
CA ALA A 92 -5.14 16.44 12.78
C ALA A 92 -4.35 15.44 13.64
N GLU A 93 -5.07 14.50 14.23
CA GLU A 93 -4.47 13.43 15.04
C GLU A 93 -4.00 12.25 14.20
N LEU A 94 -4.66 12.01 13.05
CA LEU A 94 -4.43 10.83 12.21
C LEU A 94 -4.44 11.19 10.73
N VAL A 95 -3.50 10.65 10.00
CA VAL A 95 -3.42 10.71 8.53
C VAL A 95 -3.63 9.31 7.96
N ILE A 96 -4.61 9.17 7.08
CA ILE A 96 -4.80 7.96 6.27
C ILE A 96 -3.93 8.14 5.02
N SER A 97 -2.83 7.42 4.93
CA SER A 97 -1.89 7.48 3.80
C SER A 97 -2.32 6.45 2.74
N ALA A 98 -3.00 6.93 1.68
CA ALA A 98 -3.57 6.09 0.62
C ALA A 98 -3.31 6.62 -0.80
N ILE A 99 -2.24 7.41 -0.98
CA ILE A 99 -1.72 7.77 -2.31
C ILE A 99 -0.98 6.56 -2.87
N VAL A 100 -1.26 6.17 -4.10
CA VAL A 100 -0.63 5.01 -4.76
C VAL A 100 0.81 5.33 -5.17
N GLY A 101 1.72 4.38 -4.97
CA GLY A 101 3.10 4.45 -5.45
C GLY A 101 4.00 5.37 -4.63
N ALA A 102 5.15 5.68 -5.19
CA ALA A 102 6.20 6.51 -4.58
C ALA A 102 5.74 7.90 -4.16
N ALA A 103 4.75 8.48 -4.85
CA ALA A 103 4.20 9.81 -4.57
C ALA A 103 3.64 9.98 -3.14
N GLY A 104 3.36 8.89 -2.44
CA GLY A 104 2.93 8.91 -1.04
C GLY A 104 4.06 9.14 -0.04
N LEU A 105 5.34 9.00 -0.42
CA LEU A 105 6.47 9.05 0.52
C LEU A 105 6.63 10.42 1.18
N VAL A 106 6.76 11.48 0.38
CA VAL A 106 6.99 12.85 0.88
C VAL A 106 5.88 13.32 1.83
N PRO A 107 4.59 13.27 1.43
CA PRO A 107 3.52 13.74 2.32
C PRO A 107 3.36 12.86 3.56
N THR A 108 3.59 11.53 3.48
CA THR A 108 3.51 10.65 4.65
C THR A 108 4.63 10.95 5.65
N LEU A 109 5.86 11.11 5.18
CA LEU A 109 6.99 11.47 6.04
C LEU A 109 6.82 12.85 6.67
N SER A 110 6.26 13.82 5.92
CA SER A 110 5.95 15.16 6.45
C SER A 110 4.87 15.12 7.53
N ALA A 111 3.86 14.27 7.37
CA ALA A 111 2.85 14.03 8.41
C ALA A 111 3.47 13.41 9.68
N ILE A 112 4.38 12.44 9.54
CA ILE A 112 5.12 11.86 10.67
C ILE A 112 5.93 12.94 11.41
N ARG A 113 6.70 13.74 10.67
CA ARG A 113 7.52 14.83 11.23
C ARG A 113 6.72 15.91 11.91
N SER A 114 5.46 16.09 11.52
CA SER A 114 4.51 17.01 12.19
C SER A 114 3.75 16.36 13.35
N GLY A 115 4.14 15.17 13.80
CA GLY A 115 3.60 14.51 14.99
C GLY A 115 2.25 13.81 14.80
N LYS A 116 1.83 13.55 13.55
CA LYS A 116 0.53 12.90 13.28
C LYS A 116 0.68 11.39 13.19
N HIS A 117 -0.22 10.63 13.81
CA HIS A 117 -0.29 9.19 13.65
C HIS A 117 -0.66 8.82 12.20
N ILE A 118 -0.20 7.68 11.73
CA ILE A 118 -0.40 7.23 10.36
C ILE A 118 -1.22 5.92 10.35
N ALA A 119 -2.30 5.91 9.59
CA ALA A 119 -2.94 4.69 9.10
C ALA A 119 -2.38 4.43 7.70
N LEU A 120 -1.44 3.51 7.58
CA LEU A 120 -0.64 3.28 6.38
C LEU A 120 -1.32 2.26 5.47
N ALA A 121 -1.88 2.73 4.36
CA ALA A 121 -2.44 1.88 3.30
C ALA A 121 -1.55 1.81 2.05
N ASN A 122 -0.69 2.80 1.88
CA ASN A 122 0.27 2.87 0.80
C ASN A 122 1.59 2.24 1.24
N LYS A 123 1.90 1.06 0.72
CA LYS A 123 3.09 0.29 1.12
C LYS A 123 4.40 0.81 0.55
N GLU A 124 4.34 1.45 -0.61
CA GLU A 124 5.53 1.89 -1.34
C GLU A 124 6.43 2.83 -0.54
N PRO A 125 5.94 3.80 0.25
CA PRO A 125 6.77 4.59 1.17
C PRO A 125 7.59 3.75 2.14
N MET A 126 6.99 2.70 2.71
CA MET A 126 7.68 1.80 3.64
C MET A 126 8.70 0.92 2.92
N VAL A 127 8.42 0.52 1.68
CA VAL A 127 9.37 -0.19 0.82
C VAL A 127 10.57 0.70 0.48
N MET A 128 10.32 1.96 0.11
CA MET A 128 11.37 2.88 -0.34
C MET A 128 12.25 3.40 0.79
N ALA A 129 11.66 3.71 1.95
CA ALA A 129 12.33 4.41 3.04
C ALA A 129 11.91 3.92 4.42
N GLY A 130 11.65 2.62 4.58
CA GLY A 130 11.06 2.06 5.81
C GLY A 130 11.86 2.33 7.07
N LYS A 131 13.20 2.21 7.01
CA LYS A 131 14.06 2.57 8.15
C LYS A 131 13.90 4.04 8.53
N LEU A 132 13.96 4.94 7.56
CA LEU A 132 13.82 6.39 7.78
C LEU A 132 12.44 6.72 8.37
N MET A 133 11.36 6.12 7.85
CA MET A 133 10.01 6.34 8.36
C MET A 133 9.85 5.85 9.80
N GLN A 134 10.41 4.69 10.14
CA GLN A 134 10.38 4.15 11.50
C GLN A 134 11.22 4.97 12.48
N ASP A 135 12.39 5.45 12.05
CA ASP A 135 13.26 6.31 12.86
C ASP A 135 12.57 7.66 13.15
N GLU A 136 11.97 8.30 12.13
CA GLU A 136 11.22 9.54 12.31
C GLU A 136 9.95 9.32 13.16
N ALA A 137 9.24 8.20 12.98
CA ALA A 137 8.08 7.89 13.80
C ALA A 137 8.44 7.76 15.29
N ARG A 138 9.54 7.06 15.61
CA ARG A 138 10.05 6.97 16.99
C ARG A 138 10.46 8.32 17.55
N LYS A 139 11.18 9.13 16.77
CA LYS A 139 11.65 10.46 17.16
C LYS A 139 10.49 11.41 17.49
N HIS A 140 9.40 11.34 16.77
CA HIS A 140 8.23 12.19 16.95
C HIS A 140 7.10 11.57 17.79
N GLY A 141 7.30 10.36 18.36
CA GLY A 141 6.30 9.65 19.13
C GLY A 141 5.04 9.26 18.34
N VAL A 142 5.21 9.05 17.04
CA VAL A 142 4.14 8.73 16.10
C VAL A 142 3.99 7.22 15.97
N ARG A 143 2.74 6.74 15.88
CA ARG A 143 2.43 5.36 15.56
C ARG A 143 2.09 5.23 14.08
N ILE A 144 2.66 4.21 13.44
CA ILE A 144 2.28 3.76 12.09
C ILE A 144 1.47 2.47 12.27
N VAL A 145 0.18 2.54 11.96
CA VAL A 145 -0.73 1.40 12.04
C VAL A 145 -1.04 0.92 10.62
N PRO A 146 -0.80 -0.35 10.28
CA PRO A 146 -1.02 -0.84 8.93
C PRO A 146 -2.52 -0.94 8.60
N VAL A 147 -2.85 -0.60 7.35
CA VAL A 147 -4.17 -0.75 6.75
C VAL A 147 -4.18 -1.88 5.71
N ASP A 148 -3.03 -2.19 5.11
CA ASP A 148 -2.93 -3.37 4.24
C ASP A 148 -3.42 -4.61 5.00
N SER A 149 -4.28 -5.44 4.38
CA SER A 149 -5.04 -6.48 5.10
C SER A 149 -4.14 -7.49 5.80
N GLU A 150 -3.06 -7.88 5.17
CA GLU A 150 -2.10 -8.84 5.68
C GLU A 150 -1.31 -8.28 6.87
N HIS A 151 -0.84 -7.05 6.76
CA HIS A 151 -0.10 -6.39 7.83
C HIS A 151 -1.02 -6.03 9.00
N SER A 152 -2.25 -5.60 8.72
CA SER A 152 -3.27 -5.40 9.75
C SER A 152 -3.56 -6.69 10.51
N ALA A 153 -3.62 -7.83 9.80
CA ALA A 153 -3.82 -9.14 10.41
C ALA A 153 -2.66 -9.53 11.34
N ILE A 154 -1.42 -9.33 10.89
CA ILE A 154 -0.22 -9.56 11.73
C ILE A 154 -0.25 -8.63 12.94
N PHE A 155 -0.49 -7.32 12.73
CA PHE A 155 -0.56 -6.34 13.79
C PHE A 155 -1.58 -6.72 14.87
N GLN A 156 -2.79 -7.18 14.46
CA GLN A 156 -3.81 -7.68 15.36
C GLN A 156 -3.43 -8.98 16.07
N SER A 157 -2.70 -9.87 15.39
CA SER A 157 -2.25 -11.14 15.95
C SER A 157 -1.07 -11.00 16.90
N LEU A 158 -0.37 -9.86 16.88
CA LEU A 158 0.70 -9.51 17.81
C LEU A 158 0.19 -8.77 19.05
N GLU A 159 -1.06 -8.30 19.05
CA GLU A 159 -1.60 -7.51 20.17
C GLU A 159 -1.60 -8.31 21.47
N GLY A 160 -0.97 -7.74 22.50
CA GLY A 160 -0.82 -8.39 23.80
C GLY A 160 0.29 -9.44 23.89
N HIS A 161 1.02 -9.67 22.80
CA HIS A 161 2.17 -10.60 22.75
C HIS A 161 3.50 -9.83 22.66
N ARG A 162 4.58 -10.53 23.03
CA ARG A 162 5.94 -9.98 22.94
C ARG A 162 6.55 -10.34 21.59
N ILE A 163 7.18 -9.37 20.94
CA ILE A 163 7.82 -9.59 19.63
C ILE A 163 8.95 -10.63 19.71
N GLU A 164 9.63 -10.71 20.86
CA GLU A 164 10.71 -11.69 21.10
C GLU A 164 10.20 -13.14 21.12
N ASP A 165 8.90 -13.36 21.32
CA ASP A 165 8.30 -14.70 21.32
C ASP A 165 7.83 -15.12 19.91
N VAL A 166 7.88 -14.21 18.95
CA VAL A 166 7.59 -14.51 17.54
C VAL A 166 8.71 -15.39 16.96
N ARG A 167 8.32 -16.46 16.29
CA ARG A 167 9.21 -17.30 15.51
C ARG A 167 9.28 -16.85 14.05
N ARG A 168 8.11 -16.59 13.44
CA ARG A 168 8.02 -16.08 12.07
C ARG A 168 6.65 -15.46 11.81
N LEU A 169 6.61 -14.61 10.79
CA LEU A 169 5.39 -14.09 10.20
C LEU A 169 5.05 -14.89 8.95
N ILE A 170 3.75 -15.07 8.67
CA ILE A 170 3.28 -15.79 7.49
C ILE A 170 2.25 -14.91 6.79
N LEU A 171 2.66 -14.31 5.68
CA LEU A 171 1.80 -13.53 4.81
C LEU A 171 1.00 -14.45 3.89
N THR A 172 -0.31 -14.29 3.85
CA THR A 172 -1.14 -15.01 2.88
C THR A 172 -1.27 -14.22 1.58
N ALA A 173 -1.45 -14.90 0.47
CA ALA A 173 -1.65 -14.33 -0.84
C ALA A 173 -2.79 -15.06 -1.57
N SER A 174 -3.65 -14.34 -2.28
CA SER A 174 -4.67 -14.96 -3.15
C SER A 174 -4.07 -15.70 -4.34
N GLY A 175 -2.80 -15.42 -4.68
CA GLY A 175 -2.12 -15.88 -5.89
C GLY A 175 -2.51 -15.09 -7.15
N GLY A 176 -3.41 -14.11 -7.02
CA GLY A 176 -3.82 -13.24 -8.13
C GLY A 176 -4.66 -13.93 -9.20
N ALA A 177 -4.93 -13.20 -10.28
CA ALA A 177 -5.79 -13.65 -11.39
C ALA A 177 -5.19 -14.81 -12.20
N LEU A 178 -3.87 -14.97 -12.16
CA LEU A 178 -3.14 -15.86 -13.08
C LEU A 178 -2.61 -17.13 -12.42
N TRP A 179 -2.86 -17.32 -11.14
CA TRP A 179 -2.34 -18.45 -10.35
C TRP A 179 -2.61 -19.83 -10.95
N THR A 180 -3.78 -20.01 -11.57
CA THR A 180 -4.19 -21.30 -12.16
C THR A 180 -3.70 -21.53 -13.59
N LEU A 181 -3.08 -20.52 -14.25
CA LEU A 181 -2.62 -20.64 -15.62
C LEU A 181 -1.28 -21.37 -15.67
N PRO A 182 -1.09 -22.31 -16.63
CA PRO A 182 0.22 -22.89 -16.88
C PRO A 182 1.21 -21.86 -17.45
N LEU A 183 2.50 -22.12 -17.29
CA LEU A 183 3.60 -21.19 -17.65
C LEU A 183 3.50 -20.70 -19.10
N GLU A 184 3.17 -21.59 -20.04
CA GLU A 184 3.10 -21.28 -21.47
C GLU A 184 2.02 -20.24 -21.78
N GLN A 185 0.94 -20.20 -20.99
CA GLN A 185 -0.14 -19.23 -21.17
C GLN A 185 0.21 -17.87 -20.57
N LEU A 186 1.13 -17.82 -19.58
CA LEU A 186 1.58 -16.56 -19.00
C LEU A 186 2.32 -15.66 -20.01
N LEU A 187 2.95 -16.22 -21.02
CA LEU A 187 3.68 -15.49 -22.06
C LEU A 187 2.80 -14.53 -22.86
N ASN A 188 1.52 -14.86 -23.02
CA ASN A 188 0.57 -14.13 -23.87
C ASN A 188 -0.58 -13.51 -23.07
N VAL A 189 -0.40 -13.31 -21.76
CA VAL A 189 -1.41 -12.66 -20.91
C VAL A 189 -1.56 -11.20 -21.29
N THR A 190 -2.81 -10.76 -21.48
CA THR A 190 -3.14 -9.35 -21.73
C THR A 190 -3.43 -8.62 -20.40
N PRO A 191 -3.32 -7.27 -20.39
CA PRO A 191 -3.70 -6.48 -19.22
C PRO A 191 -5.12 -6.77 -18.73
N GLU A 192 -6.09 -6.89 -19.63
CA GLU A 192 -7.51 -7.14 -19.29
C GLU A 192 -7.68 -8.48 -18.56
N ARG A 193 -6.90 -9.51 -18.96
CA ARG A 193 -6.93 -10.81 -18.28
C ARG A 193 -6.27 -10.74 -16.90
N ALA A 194 -5.14 -10.05 -16.78
CA ALA A 194 -4.42 -9.90 -15.53
C ALA A 194 -5.19 -9.05 -14.50
N LEU A 195 -6.06 -8.14 -14.96
CA LEU A 195 -6.90 -7.31 -14.11
C LEU A 195 -8.11 -8.03 -13.49
N GLN A 196 -8.40 -9.29 -13.87
CA GLN A 196 -9.53 -10.05 -13.35
C GLN A 196 -9.20 -10.74 -12.02
N HIS A 197 -8.99 -9.96 -10.95
CA HIS A 197 -8.72 -10.53 -9.62
C HIS A 197 -9.93 -11.29 -9.09
N PRO A 198 -9.76 -12.53 -8.51
CA PRO A 198 -10.89 -13.37 -8.11
C PRO A 198 -11.70 -12.82 -6.94
N ASN A 199 -11.07 -12.21 -5.94
CA ASN A 199 -11.70 -11.88 -4.65
C ASN A 199 -11.80 -10.37 -4.38
N TRP A 200 -10.84 -9.57 -4.90
CA TRP A 200 -10.70 -8.16 -4.57
C TRP A 200 -10.97 -7.24 -5.76
N LYS A 201 -11.68 -6.14 -5.53
CA LYS A 201 -11.77 -5.01 -6.47
C LYS A 201 -10.76 -3.96 -6.07
N MET A 202 -9.65 -3.91 -6.78
CA MET A 202 -8.51 -3.05 -6.47
C MET A 202 -8.17 -2.12 -7.64
N GLY A 203 -7.25 -1.17 -7.41
CA GLY A 203 -6.67 -0.37 -8.47
C GLY A 203 -5.86 -1.22 -9.46
N SER A 204 -5.64 -0.72 -10.67
CA SER A 204 -4.96 -1.46 -11.74
C SER A 204 -3.54 -1.88 -11.34
N LYS A 205 -2.73 -0.96 -10.80
CA LYS A 205 -1.33 -1.24 -10.40
C LYS A 205 -1.26 -2.41 -9.43
N ILE A 206 -1.96 -2.36 -8.30
CA ILE A 206 -1.92 -3.41 -7.27
C ILE A 206 -2.53 -4.74 -7.77
N THR A 207 -3.44 -4.70 -8.74
CA THR A 207 -4.01 -5.91 -9.35
C THR A 207 -2.96 -6.64 -10.21
N ILE A 208 -2.14 -5.90 -10.98
CA ILE A 208 -1.01 -6.48 -11.71
C ILE A 208 0.08 -6.96 -10.74
N ASP A 209 0.40 -6.20 -9.69
CA ASP A 209 1.32 -6.64 -8.64
C ASP A 209 0.85 -7.96 -7.97
N SER A 210 -0.45 -8.11 -7.76
CA SER A 210 -1.02 -9.38 -7.26
C SER A 210 -0.84 -10.51 -8.28
N ALA A 211 -1.05 -10.23 -9.57
CA ALA A 211 -0.92 -11.21 -10.64
C ALA A 211 0.53 -11.69 -10.84
N THR A 212 1.52 -10.82 -10.60
CA THR A 212 2.97 -11.14 -10.67
C THR A 212 3.54 -11.68 -9.37
N LEU A 213 2.79 -11.67 -8.26
CA LEU A 213 3.23 -11.82 -6.87
C LEU A 213 4.22 -10.73 -6.40
N MET A 214 4.42 -9.64 -7.16
CA MET A 214 5.19 -8.49 -6.68
C MET A 214 4.51 -7.83 -5.49
N ASN A 215 3.16 -7.78 -5.46
CA ASN A 215 2.44 -7.26 -4.29
C ASN A 215 2.94 -7.92 -3.01
N LYS A 216 3.10 -9.24 -3.04
CA LYS A 216 3.60 -9.99 -1.88
C LYS A 216 5.09 -9.76 -1.63
N GLY A 217 5.88 -9.53 -2.69
CA GLY A 217 7.27 -9.10 -2.56
C GLY A 217 7.41 -7.75 -1.85
N LEU A 218 6.58 -6.77 -2.22
CA LEU A 218 6.51 -5.46 -1.55
C LEU A 218 6.05 -5.60 -0.09
N GLU A 219 5.09 -6.48 0.17
CA GLU A 219 4.58 -6.74 1.52
C GLU A 219 5.60 -7.41 2.43
N VAL A 220 6.47 -8.27 1.92
CA VAL A 220 7.61 -8.81 2.68
C VAL A 220 8.53 -7.67 3.13
N VAL A 221 8.82 -6.71 2.24
CA VAL A 221 9.63 -5.53 2.58
C VAL A 221 8.93 -4.66 3.62
N GLU A 222 7.65 -4.42 3.46
CA GLU A 222 6.84 -3.63 4.42
C GLU A 222 6.81 -4.31 5.80
N ALA A 223 6.56 -5.63 5.86
CA ALA A 223 6.54 -6.40 7.12
C ALA A 223 7.88 -6.33 7.86
N ARG A 224 9.00 -6.41 7.15
CA ARG A 224 10.35 -6.24 7.72
C ARG A 224 10.46 -4.96 8.54
N TRP A 225 9.97 -3.85 7.98
CA TRP A 225 10.06 -2.55 8.61
C TRP A 225 8.98 -2.30 9.67
N LEU A 226 7.74 -2.72 9.42
CA LEU A 226 6.64 -2.53 10.38
C LEU A 226 6.85 -3.31 11.68
N PHE A 227 7.33 -4.55 11.58
CA PHE A 227 7.42 -5.46 12.73
C PHE A 227 8.85 -5.70 13.20
N ASN A 228 9.84 -5.16 12.49
CA ASN A 228 11.26 -5.36 12.78
C ASN A 228 11.67 -6.86 12.83
N ILE A 229 11.08 -7.69 11.98
CA ILE A 229 11.37 -9.12 11.82
C ILE A 229 12.29 -9.29 10.59
N PRO A 230 13.39 -10.08 10.67
CA PRO A 230 14.26 -10.32 9.53
C PRO A 230 13.50 -11.05 8.41
N GLU A 231 13.90 -10.84 7.15
CA GLU A 231 13.23 -11.42 5.98
C GLU A 231 13.28 -12.95 5.98
N SER A 232 14.29 -13.56 6.65
CA SER A 232 14.38 -15.01 6.83
C SER A 232 13.24 -15.61 7.65
N ASP A 233 12.60 -14.78 8.48
CA ASP A 233 11.51 -15.16 9.37
C ASP A 233 10.16 -14.60 8.88
N ILE A 234 10.08 -14.24 7.60
CA ILE A 234 8.84 -13.85 6.92
C ILE A 234 8.58 -14.83 5.78
N ASP A 235 7.54 -15.63 5.91
CA ASP A 235 7.12 -16.60 4.91
C ASP A 235 5.89 -16.14 4.15
N VAL A 236 5.66 -16.73 2.96
CA VAL A 236 4.48 -16.51 2.14
C VAL A 236 3.75 -17.82 1.88
N LEU A 237 2.43 -17.81 2.03
CA LEU A 237 1.54 -18.91 1.65
C LEU A 237 0.49 -18.41 0.66
N ILE A 238 0.17 -19.23 -0.34
CA ILE A 238 -0.98 -19.00 -1.20
C ILE A 238 -2.23 -19.56 -0.51
N HIS A 239 -3.23 -18.68 -0.34
CA HIS A 239 -4.53 -18.97 0.26
C HIS A 239 -5.61 -18.32 -0.63
N ARG A 240 -6.18 -19.13 -1.52
CA ARG A 240 -7.07 -18.66 -2.60
C ARG A 240 -8.34 -18.00 -2.09
N GLU A 241 -8.87 -18.49 -0.99
CA GLU A 241 -10.14 -18.03 -0.41
C GLU A 241 -10.02 -16.64 0.22
N SER A 242 -8.79 -16.21 0.56
CA SER A 242 -8.51 -14.91 1.21
C SER A 242 -9.31 -14.68 2.50
N ILE A 243 -9.62 -15.73 3.25
CA ILE A 243 -10.34 -15.68 4.53
C ILE A 243 -9.36 -15.48 5.69
N ILE A 244 -8.21 -16.18 5.68
CA ILE A 244 -7.10 -15.92 6.58
C ILE A 244 -6.24 -14.83 5.94
N HIS A 245 -6.15 -13.67 6.60
CA HIS A 245 -5.42 -12.53 6.05
C HIS A 245 -3.92 -12.59 6.35
N SER A 246 -3.49 -13.18 7.45
CA SER A 246 -2.10 -13.57 7.76
C SER A 246 -2.04 -14.29 9.09
N LEU A 247 -0.86 -14.85 9.43
CA LEU A 247 -0.64 -15.60 10.65
C LEU A 247 0.70 -15.20 11.30
N VAL A 248 0.77 -15.36 12.62
CA VAL A 248 2.00 -15.27 13.42
C VAL A 248 2.26 -16.64 14.04
N GLU A 249 3.42 -17.25 13.81
CA GLU A 249 3.89 -18.45 14.50
C GLU A 249 4.80 -18.03 15.64
N TYR A 250 4.49 -18.50 16.85
CA TYR A 250 5.27 -18.24 18.04
C TYR A 250 6.31 -19.34 18.30
N LYS A 251 7.24 -19.11 19.23
CA LYS A 251 8.34 -20.05 19.58
C LYS A 251 7.84 -21.39 20.08
N ASP A 252 6.70 -21.43 20.75
CA ASP A 252 6.03 -22.65 21.21
C ASP A 252 5.30 -23.42 20.09
N ARG A 253 5.38 -22.92 18.83
CA ARG A 253 4.73 -23.47 17.62
C ARG A 253 3.24 -23.22 17.52
N SER A 254 2.64 -22.50 18.46
CA SER A 254 1.27 -22.03 18.27
C SER A 254 1.20 -21.01 17.13
N MET A 255 0.06 -20.94 16.45
CA MET A 255 -0.21 -19.95 15.41
C MET A 255 -1.44 -19.13 15.79
N ILE A 256 -1.34 -17.82 15.64
CA ILE A 256 -2.47 -16.90 15.75
C ILE A 256 -2.73 -16.29 14.36
N ALA A 257 -3.98 -16.26 13.96
CA ALA A 257 -4.41 -15.74 12.68
C ALA A 257 -5.61 -14.79 12.83
N GLN A 258 -5.66 -13.76 12.01
CA GLN A 258 -6.86 -12.96 11.86
C GLN A 258 -7.63 -13.44 10.63
N LEU A 259 -8.92 -13.72 10.82
CA LEU A 259 -9.85 -14.17 9.79
C LEU A 259 -10.94 -13.13 9.56
N GLY A 260 -11.43 -13.04 8.33
CA GLY A 260 -12.55 -12.19 7.96
C GLY A 260 -12.90 -12.31 6.48
N LEU A 261 -14.07 -11.82 6.12
CA LEU A 261 -14.40 -11.62 4.70
C LEU A 261 -13.51 -10.52 4.09
N PRO A 262 -13.17 -10.59 2.79
CA PRO A 262 -12.34 -9.60 2.12
C PRO A 262 -13.05 -8.24 2.04
N ASP A 263 -12.85 -7.38 3.05
CA ASP A 263 -13.42 -6.03 3.11
C ASP A 263 -12.44 -5.06 3.77
N MET A 264 -11.98 -4.07 3.01
CA MET A 264 -11.00 -3.08 3.50
C MET A 264 -11.53 -2.19 4.62
N ARG A 265 -12.85 -2.10 4.83
CA ARG A 265 -13.40 -1.34 5.96
C ARG A 265 -12.96 -1.92 7.31
N THR A 266 -12.73 -3.22 7.39
CA THR A 266 -12.25 -3.87 8.62
C THR A 266 -10.86 -3.36 9.04
N PRO A 267 -9.79 -3.49 8.24
CA PRO A 267 -8.46 -2.97 8.64
C PRO A 267 -8.42 -1.44 8.73
N ILE A 268 -9.17 -0.73 7.87
CA ILE A 268 -9.26 0.74 7.94
C ILE A 268 -9.85 1.17 9.28
N SER A 269 -11.00 0.62 9.67
CA SER A 269 -11.66 0.98 10.94
C SER A 269 -10.80 0.65 12.15
N TYR A 270 -10.10 -0.49 12.10
CA TYR A 270 -9.17 -0.86 13.16
C TYR A 270 -8.02 0.14 13.28
N ALA A 271 -7.39 0.54 12.16
CA ALA A 271 -6.33 1.54 12.18
C ALA A 271 -6.84 2.92 12.66
N MET A 272 -8.06 3.30 12.29
CA MET A 272 -8.67 4.57 12.72
C MET A 272 -8.99 4.61 14.22
N ARG A 273 -9.33 3.48 14.82
CA ARG A 273 -9.84 3.42 16.21
C ARG A 273 -8.89 2.70 17.17
N HIS A 274 -7.80 2.09 16.68
CA HIS A 274 -6.87 1.31 17.50
C HIS A 274 -6.60 1.95 18.87
N PRO A 275 -6.62 1.17 20.00
CA PRO A 275 -6.79 -0.30 20.05
C PRO A 275 -8.25 -0.80 20.07
N ALA A 276 -9.25 0.08 20.11
CA ALA A 276 -10.65 -0.29 20.15
C ALA A 276 -11.15 -0.76 18.75
N ARG A 277 -12.22 -1.56 18.75
CA ARG A 277 -12.92 -1.98 17.52
C ARG A 277 -14.20 -1.21 17.33
N MET A 278 -14.60 -1.04 16.07
CA MET A 278 -15.84 -0.36 15.69
C MET A 278 -16.90 -1.39 15.30
N ALA A 279 -18.15 -1.14 15.65
CA ALA A 279 -19.28 -1.95 15.23
C ALA A 279 -19.63 -1.63 13.76
N LEU A 280 -18.96 -2.31 12.82
CA LEU A 280 -19.26 -2.21 11.40
C LEU A 280 -20.46 -3.09 11.04
N ASP A 281 -21.34 -2.55 10.20
CA ASP A 281 -22.43 -3.33 9.58
C ASP A 281 -21.87 -4.09 8.37
N LEU A 282 -21.17 -5.19 8.66
CA LEU A 282 -20.59 -6.10 7.68
C LEU A 282 -21.13 -7.51 7.89
N PRO A 283 -21.24 -8.32 6.84
CA PRO A 283 -21.59 -9.73 6.99
C PRO A 283 -20.62 -10.46 7.91
N SER A 284 -21.14 -11.35 8.73
CA SER A 284 -20.31 -12.23 9.55
C SER A 284 -19.68 -13.32 8.70
N LEU A 285 -18.46 -13.71 9.04
CA LEU A 285 -17.83 -14.90 8.48
C LEU A 285 -18.44 -16.14 9.12
N ASP A 286 -19.06 -16.98 8.31
CA ASP A 286 -19.55 -18.30 8.73
C ASP A 286 -18.59 -19.39 8.23
N LEU A 287 -17.84 -19.98 9.15
CA LEU A 287 -16.87 -21.04 8.82
C LEU A 287 -17.57 -22.34 8.39
N THR A 288 -18.84 -22.54 8.75
CA THR A 288 -19.60 -23.74 8.33
C THR A 288 -20.03 -23.64 6.86
N GLU A 289 -20.29 -22.43 6.36
CA GLU A 289 -20.57 -22.17 4.94
C GLU A 289 -19.28 -22.27 4.11
N ILE A 290 -18.14 -21.78 4.62
CA ILE A 290 -16.83 -21.88 3.97
C ILE A 290 -16.39 -23.35 3.88
N GLY A 291 -16.55 -24.12 4.94
CA GLY A 291 -16.28 -25.56 5.02
C GLY A 291 -14.82 -25.94 4.94
N GLN A 292 -14.05 -25.39 3.99
CA GLN A 292 -12.64 -25.74 3.77
C GLN A 292 -11.81 -24.52 3.42
N LEU A 293 -10.59 -24.45 3.95
CA LEU A 293 -9.55 -23.48 3.61
C LEU A 293 -8.36 -24.22 3.01
N THR A 294 -7.78 -23.67 1.94
CA THR A 294 -6.68 -24.31 1.21
C THR A 294 -5.42 -23.47 1.25
N PHE A 295 -4.27 -24.16 1.30
CA PHE A 295 -2.96 -23.53 1.35
C PHE A 295 -1.97 -24.26 0.45
N CYS A 296 -1.12 -23.52 -0.25
CA CYS A 296 0.02 -24.06 -0.97
C CYS A 296 1.22 -23.12 -0.94
N LYS A 297 2.38 -23.63 -1.31
CA LYS A 297 3.59 -22.80 -1.44
C LYS A 297 3.50 -21.91 -2.67
N PRO A 298 4.13 -20.71 -2.65
CA PRO A 298 4.30 -19.90 -3.85
C PRO A 298 5.11 -20.67 -4.92
N ASP A 299 4.77 -20.43 -6.18
CA ASP A 299 5.52 -20.94 -7.33
C ASP A 299 6.49 -19.86 -7.81
N HIS A 300 7.72 -19.95 -7.37
CA HIS A 300 8.77 -18.97 -7.63
C HIS A 300 9.26 -18.97 -9.08
N ASP A 301 9.08 -20.07 -9.81
CA ASP A 301 9.47 -20.18 -11.22
C ASP A 301 8.47 -19.46 -12.12
N ARG A 302 7.17 -19.64 -11.86
CA ARG A 302 6.12 -18.94 -12.60
C ARG A 302 5.98 -17.46 -12.19
N PHE A 303 6.26 -17.13 -10.93
CA PHE A 303 6.07 -15.80 -10.37
C PHE A 303 7.34 -15.29 -9.67
N PRO A 304 8.39 -14.98 -10.42
CA PRO A 304 9.71 -14.66 -9.86
C PRO A 304 9.75 -13.31 -9.11
N CYS A 305 8.75 -12.44 -9.29
CA CYS A 305 8.73 -11.12 -8.63
C CYS A 305 8.71 -11.21 -7.09
N LEU A 306 8.13 -12.27 -6.51
CA LEU A 306 8.21 -12.49 -5.07
C LEU A 306 9.66 -12.62 -4.58
N ASN A 307 10.50 -13.34 -5.35
CA ASN A 307 11.92 -13.47 -5.00
C ASN A 307 12.67 -12.16 -5.05
N LEU A 308 12.31 -11.24 -5.97
CA LEU A 308 12.93 -9.93 -6.07
C LEU A 308 12.70 -9.10 -4.81
N GLY A 309 11.53 -9.24 -4.16
CA GLY A 309 11.24 -8.63 -2.86
C GLY A 309 12.23 -9.08 -1.78
N TYR A 310 12.41 -10.39 -1.62
CA TYR A 310 13.39 -10.95 -0.67
C TYR A 310 14.83 -10.56 -1.02
N GLU A 311 15.18 -10.61 -2.29
CA GLU A 311 16.51 -10.24 -2.77
C GLU A 311 16.83 -8.77 -2.47
N SER A 312 15.87 -7.87 -2.70
CA SER A 312 16.03 -6.44 -2.40
C SER A 312 16.32 -6.19 -0.92
N LEU A 313 15.67 -6.92 -0.02
CA LEU A 313 15.92 -6.83 1.42
C LEU A 313 17.29 -7.36 1.82
N ARG A 314 17.74 -8.49 1.23
CA ARG A 314 19.07 -9.06 1.51
C ARG A 314 20.20 -8.14 1.06
N ILE A 315 20.03 -7.47 -0.08
CA ILE A 315 20.98 -6.44 -0.54
C ILE A 315 20.89 -5.21 0.36
N GLY A 316 19.67 -4.82 0.75
CA GLY A 316 19.43 -3.71 1.67
C GLY A 316 19.63 -2.32 1.06
N GLY A 317 19.79 -1.31 1.92
CA GLY A 317 20.00 0.08 1.51
C GLY A 317 18.91 0.60 0.59
N THR A 318 19.30 1.17 -0.54
CA THR A 318 18.43 1.74 -1.57
C THR A 318 17.84 0.71 -2.54
N MET A 319 18.20 -0.58 -2.44
CA MET A 319 17.74 -1.60 -3.38
C MET A 319 16.21 -1.77 -3.41
N PRO A 320 15.48 -1.77 -2.28
CA PRO A 320 14.02 -1.84 -2.32
C PRO A 320 13.37 -0.64 -3.04
N ALA A 321 13.94 0.56 -2.94
CA ALA A 321 13.47 1.74 -3.67
C ALA A 321 13.67 1.58 -5.18
N ALA A 322 14.84 1.09 -5.61
CA ALA A 322 15.12 0.81 -7.02
C ALA A 322 14.17 -0.26 -7.58
N MET A 323 13.93 -1.34 -6.84
CA MET A 323 12.99 -2.39 -7.19
C MET A 323 11.56 -1.83 -7.36
N ASN A 324 11.10 -1.03 -6.41
CA ASN A 324 9.75 -0.44 -6.46
C ASN A 324 9.58 0.47 -7.67
N ALA A 325 10.54 1.36 -7.93
CA ALA A 325 10.49 2.27 -9.08
C ALA A 325 10.45 1.51 -10.41
N ALA A 326 11.30 0.48 -10.55
CA ALA A 326 11.31 -0.38 -11.74
C ALA A 326 9.98 -1.14 -11.91
N ASN A 327 9.38 -1.60 -10.81
CA ASN A 327 8.07 -2.26 -10.84
C ASN A 327 6.96 -1.30 -11.30
N GLU A 328 6.92 -0.08 -10.79
CA GLU A 328 5.90 0.90 -11.20
C GLU A 328 5.98 1.17 -12.72
N ILE A 329 7.18 1.38 -13.27
CA ILE A 329 7.39 1.60 -14.70
C ILE A 329 7.02 0.36 -15.53
N ALA A 330 7.44 -0.83 -15.11
CA ALA A 330 7.16 -2.07 -15.82
C ALA A 330 5.65 -2.38 -15.85
N VAL A 331 4.96 -2.16 -14.73
CA VAL A 331 3.50 -2.34 -14.63
C VAL A 331 2.75 -1.33 -15.48
N GLU A 332 3.16 -0.06 -15.48
CA GLU A 332 2.57 0.97 -16.34
C GLU A 332 2.75 0.63 -17.82
N ALA A 333 3.95 0.22 -18.23
CA ALA A 333 4.23 -0.19 -19.60
C ALA A 333 3.39 -1.40 -20.01
N PHE A 334 3.22 -2.41 -19.13
CA PHE A 334 2.34 -3.54 -19.39
C PHE A 334 0.88 -3.12 -19.55
N LEU A 335 0.35 -2.29 -18.66
CA LEU A 335 -1.03 -1.79 -18.73
C LEU A 335 -1.31 -1.02 -20.02
N ASN A 336 -0.29 -0.35 -20.58
CA ASN A 336 -0.35 0.38 -21.84
C ASN A 336 0.03 -0.48 -23.06
N HIS A 337 0.08 -1.80 -22.95
CA HIS A 337 0.46 -2.76 -24.00
C HIS A 337 1.87 -2.55 -24.58
N GLY A 338 2.75 -1.84 -23.89
CA GLY A 338 4.14 -1.60 -24.27
C GLY A 338 5.12 -2.67 -23.79
N LEU A 339 4.67 -3.61 -22.94
CA LEU A 339 5.49 -4.68 -22.37
C LEU A 339 4.64 -5.95 -22.23
N ARG A 340 5.26 -7.14 -22.36
CA ARG A 340 4.59 -8.41 -22.07
C ARG A 340 4.59 -8.70 -20.57
N PHE A 341 3.62 -9.50 -20.11
CA PHE A 341 3.55 -9.92 -18.71
C PHE A 341 4.85 -10.59 -18.20
N SER A 342 5.42 -11.48 -19.02
CA SER A 342 6.67 -12.19 -18.70
C SER A 342 7.92 -11.29 -18.69
N GLU A 343 7.86 -10.09 -19.23
CA GLU A 343 8.99 -9.16 -19.28
C GLU A 343 9.02 -8.23 -18.04
N ILE A 344 7.92 -8.12 -17.29
CA ILE A 344 7.86 -7.33 -16.05
C ILE A 344 9.00 -7.72 -15.08
N PRO A 345 9.18 -9.00 -14.69
CA PRO A 345 10.26 -9.37 -13.79
C PRO A 345 11.66 -9.16 -14.39
N GLN A 346 11.80 -9.16 -15.72
CA GLN A 346 13.08 -8.91 -16.38
C GLN A 346 13.50 -7.45 -16.25
N VAL A 347 12.59 -6.49 -16.49
CA VAL A 347 12.84 -5.06 -16.30
C VAL A 347 13.26 -4.77 -14.86
N ILE A 348 12.53 -5.33 -13.89
CA ILE A 348 12.82 -5.12 -12.47
C ILE A 348 14.21 -5.68 -12.12
N ARG A 349 14.49 -6.94 -12.49
CA ARG A 349 15.77 -7.59 -12.22
C ARG A 349 16.94 -6.83 -12.85
N SER A 350 16.84 -6.48 -14.13
CA SER A 350 17.91 -5.76 -14.84
C SER A 350 18.16 -4.36 -14.27
N THR A 351 17.12 -3.71 -13.73
CA THR A 351 17.28 -2.43 -13.02
C THR A 351 18.01 -2.64 -11.69
N MET A 352 17.62 -3.67 -10.92
CA MET A 352 18.28 -4.03 -9.65
C MET A 352 19.76 -4.38 -9.85
N GLU A 353 20.09 -5.19 -10.87
CA GLU A 353 21.46 -5.58 -11.21
C GLU A 353 22.33 -4.40 -11.62
N ALA A 354 21.75 -3.38 -12.25
CA ALA A 354 22.46 -2.16 -12.63
C ALA A 354 22.63 -1.17 -11.47
N HIS A 355 21.96 -1.40 -10.33
CA HIS A 355 21.97 -0.49 -9.20
C HIS A 355 23.08 -0.82 -8.20
N ALA A 356 23.93 0.16 -7.87
CA ALA A 356 24.85 0.08 -6.74
C ALA A 356 24.14 0.56 -5.46
N SER A 357 23.68 -0.39 -4.64
CA SER A 357 22.96 -0.04 -3.42
C SER A 357 23.84 0.71 -2.42
N ARG A 358 23.24 1.70 -1.75
CA ARG A 358 23.85 2.51 -0.67
C ARG A 358 22.85 2.70 0.47
N GLU A 359 23.33 3.10 1.65
CA GLU A 359 22.45 3.42 2.76
C GLU A 359 21.56 4.63 2.46
N ILE A 360 20.34 4.62 3.02
CA ILE A 360 19.40 5.74 3.02
C ILE A 360 19.63 6.53 4.31
N ALA A 361 20.34 7.66 4.21
CA ALA A 361 20.57 8.57 5.33
C ALA A 361 19.47 9.64 5.44
N CYS A 362 18.88 10.04 4.31
CA CYS A 362 17.84 11.06 4.25
C CYS A 362 16.81 10.77 3.15
N LEU A 363 15.77 11.59 3.08
CA LEU A 363 14.71 11.46 2.07
C LEU A 363 15.26 11.59 0.65
N ASP A 364 16.20 12.50 0.44
CA ASP A 364 16.76 12.77 -0.90
C ASP A 364 17.46 11.55 -1.49
N ASP A 365 18.10 10.71 -0.66
CA ASP A 365 18.70 9.45 -1.12
C ASP A 365 17.67 8.52 -1.75
N ALA A 366 16.49 8.39 -1.12
CA ALA A 366 15.41 7.56 -1.64
C ALA A 366 14.81 8.13 -2.94
N LEU A 367 14.61 9.45 -2.99
CA LEU A 367 14.07 10.15 -4.17
C LEU A 367 15.04 10.14 -5.35
N GLU A 368 16.35 10.27 -5.10
CA GLU A 368 17.37 10.20 -6.14
C GLU A 368 17.40 8.81 -6.79
N VAL A 369 17.36 7.76 -5.97
CA VAL A 369 17.35 6.37 -6.47
C VAL A 369 16.04 6.05 -7.19
N ASP A 370 14.91 6.50 -6.69
CA ASP A 370 13.62 6.32 -7.38
C ASP A 370 13.67 6.94 -8.78
N ARG A 371 14.17 8.17 -8.91
CA ARG A 371 14.31 8.84 -10.21
C ARG A 371 15.25 8.07 -11.15
N TRP A 372 16.43 7.72 -10.67
CA TRP A 372 17.40 6.96 -11.44
C TRP A 372 16.84 5.61 -11.93
N ALA A 373 16.17 4.89 -11.04
CA ALA A 373 15.61 3.58 -11.36
C ALA A 373 14.45 3.65 -12.35
N ARG A 374 13.64 4.71 -12.30
CA ARG A 374 12.61 5.00 -13.31
C ARG A 374 13.23 5.21 -14.68
N GLU A 375 14.20 6.11 -14.81
CA GLU A 375 14.91 6.38 -16.08
C GLU A 375 15.56 5.08 -16.64
N LYS A 376 16.17 4.28 -15.76
CA LYS A 376 16.75 2.99 -16.15
C LYS A 376 15.70 1.99 -16.64
N ALA A 377 14.60 1.85 -15.92
CA ALA A 377 13.50 0.96 -16.27
C ALA A 377 12.82 1.38 -17.58
N GLU A 378 12.58 2.68 -17.80
CA GLU A 378 12.04 3.22 -19.06
C GLU A 378 12.94 2.88 -20.25
N SER A 379 14.26 3.02 -20.09
CA SER A 379 15.23 2.63 -21.12
C SER A 379 15.16 1.14 -21.45
N LEU A 380 14.99 0.28 -20.43
CA LEU A 380 14.85 -1.18 -20.61
C LEU A 380 13.52 -1.54 -21.29
N VAL A 381 12.41 -0.92 -20.87
CA VAL A 381 11.10 -1.07 -21.54
C VAL A 381 11.20 -0.70 -23.02
N HIS A 382 11.81 0.46 -23.33
CA HIS A 382 11.99 0.88 -24.72
C HIS A 382 12.83 -0.09 -25.54
N ALA A 383 13.84 -0.74 -24.95
CA ALA A 383 14.65 -1.75 -25.62
C ALA A 383 13.88 -3.06 -25.90
N LEU A 384 12.94 -3.45 -25.01
CA LEU A 384 12.11 -4.65 -25.15
C LEU A 384 10.91 -4.44 -26.08
N SER A 385 10.39 -3.21 -26.18
CA SER A 385 9.23 -2.87 -27.04
C SER A 385 9.55 -2.90 -28.55
N ARG A 386 10.75 -3.31 -28.95
CA ARG A 386 11.18 -3.50 -30.34
C ARG A 386 11.10 -4.97 -30.74
#